data_66cf02ea2465ca0700b9c1477f310b06
#
_entry.id   66cf02ea2465ca0700b9c1477f310b06
#
_cell.length_a   1.000
_cell.length_b   1.000
_cell.length_c   1.000
_cell.angle_alpha   90.00
_cell.angle_beta   90.00
_cell.angle_gamma   90.00
#
_symmetry.space_group_name_H-M   'P 1'
#
loop_
_entity.id
_entity.type
_entity.pdbx_description
1 polymer ?
#
loop_
_entity_poly.entity_id
_entity_poly.type
_entity_poly.pdbx_seq_one_letter_code
_entity_poly.pdbx_strand_id
1 'polypeptide(L)'
;SYQLWEARAYGADLALLIVAALEQPALVSLVERAESIGLLPLVEVHDADEVARAVDAGAKVIGVNARDLRTLEVDLGVFARVAPAIPEGIVRIAESGVKSPQDLLAYAADGADAVLVGEALVTQADPAAAVQDLVSAGEHPAVRHAD
;
A
#
# COMPACT_ATOMS: atom_id res chain seq x y z
N SER A 1 -3.86 14.93 -13.35
CA SER A 1 -5.15 15.16 -12.62
C SER A 1 -6.37 14.57 -13.35
N TYR A 2 -6.35 14.44 -14.70
CA TYR A 2 -7.47 13.83 -15.45
C TYR A 2 -7.84 12.43 -14.94
N GLN A 3 -6.85 11.55 -14.76
CA GLN A 3 -7.04 10.18 -14.27
C GLN A 3 -7.74 10.12 -12.90
N LEU A 4 -7.51 11.09 -12.00
CA LEU A 4 -8.20 11.16 -10.71
C LEU A 4 -9.71 11.42 -10.87
N TRP A 5 -10.08 12.33 -11.79
CA TRP A 5 -11.48 12.58 -12.10
C TRP A 5 -12.16 11.37 -12.73
N GLU A 6 -11.44 10.69 -13.63
CA GLU A 6 -11.93 9.48 -14.27
C GLU A 6 -12.12 8.36 -13.25
N ALA A 7 -11.12 8.12 -12.37
CA ALA A 7 -11.22 7.15 -11.28
C ALA A 7 -12.44 7.43 -10.39
N ARG A 8 -12.63 8.70 -9.99
CA ARG A 8 -13.80 9.10 -9.19
C ARG A 8 -15.12 8.88 -9.93
N ALA A 9 -15.17 9.20 -11.22
CA ALA A 9 -16.36 9.00 -12.05
C ALA A 9 -16.75 7.52 -12.19
N TYR A 10 -15.76 6.62 -12.19
CA TYR A 10 -15.98 5.17 -12.18
C TYR A 10 -16.21 4.58 -10.77
N GLY A 11 -16.27 5.40 -9.74
CA GLY A 11 -16.63 4.98 -8.39
C GLY A 11 -15.46 4.51 -7.52
N ALA A 12 -14.23 4.87 -7.86
CA ALA A 12 -13.09 4.58 -7.00
C ALA A 12 -13.18 5.36 -5.68
N ASP A 13 -12.71 4.74 -4.61
CA ASP A 13 -12.54 5.36 -3.29
C ASP A 13 -11.08 5.75 -3.04
N LEU A 14 -10.12 5.00 -3.60
CA LEU A 14 -8.69 5.28 -3.52
C LEU A 14 -8.09 5.54 -4.91
N ALA A 15 -6.98 6.29 -4.92
CA ALA A 15 -6.17 6.48 -6.12
C ALA A 15 -4.69 6.33 -5.77
N LEU A 16 -3.98 5.50 -6.54
CA LEU A 16 -2.54 5.26 -6.38
C LEU A 16 -1.72 6.43 -6.91
N LEU A 17 -0.78 6.92 -6.11
CA LEU A 17 0.21 7.92 -6.48
C LEU A 17 1.61 7.37 -6.16
N ILE A 18 2.43 7.15 -7.19
CA ILE A 18 3.76 6.54 -7.06
C ILE A 18 4.80 7.65 -6.90
N VAL A 19 5.46 7.73 -5.73
CA VAL A 19 6.45 8.77 -5.42
C VAL A 19 7.61 8.75 -6.39
N ALA A 20 8.12 7.57 -6.73
CA ALA A 20 9.21 7.39 -7.69
C ALA A 20 8.95 8.00 -9.08
N ALA A 21 7.68 8.12 -9.47
CA ALA A 21 7.25 8.61 -10.78
C ALA A 21 6.90 10.11 -10.79
N LEU A 22 6.95 10.80 -9.64
CA LEU A 22 6.44 12.16 -9.49
C LEU A 22 7.48 13.10 -8.87
N GLU A 23 7.62 14.29 -9.42
CA GLU A 23 8.31 15.39 -8.75
C GLU A 23 7.47 15.90 -7.56
N GLN A 24 8.13 16.44 -6.52
CA GLN A 24 7.46 16.83 -5.28
C GLN A 24 6.27 17.80 -5.47
N PRO A 25 6.37 18.87 -6.29
CA PRO A 25 5.21 19.76 -6.49
C PRO A 25 4.02 19.07 -7.17
N ALA A 26 4.30 18.08 -8.05
CA ALA A 26 3.25 17.30 -8.70
C ALA A 26 2.59 16.33 -7.70
N LEU A 27 3.37 15.68 -6.85
CA LEU A 27 2.87 14.78 -5.80
C LEU A 27 1.92 15.54 -4.87
N VAL A 28 2.35 16.68 -4.31
CA VAL A 28 1.53 17.53 -3.44
C VAL A 28 0.22 17.93 -4.13
N SER A 29 0.30 18.44 -5.37
CA SER A 29 -0.88 18.85 -6.13
C SER A 29 -1.85 17.70 -6.42
N LEU A 30 -1.34 16.48 -6.64
CA LEU A 30 -2.18 15.31 -6.89
C LEU A 30 -2.82 14.77 -5.60
N VAL A 31 -2.11 14.80 -4.46
CA VAL A 31 -2.68 14.46 -3.15
C VAL A 31 -3.84 15.40 -2.83
N GLU A 32 -3.61 16.73 -2.88
CA GLU A 32 -4.65 17.72 -2.64
C GLU A 32 -5.85 17.58 -3.60
N ARG A 33 -5.56 17.30 -4.88
CA ARG A 33 -6.60 17.10 -5.89
C ARG A 33 -7.44 15.87 -5.59
N ALA A 34 -6.82 14.74 -5.27
CA ALA A 34 -7.53 13.50 -4.93
C ALA A 34 -8.47 13.74 -3.75
N GLU A 35 -7.96 14.31 -2.66
CA GLU A 35 -8.77 14.63 -1.47
C GLU A 35 -9.93 15.60 -1.79
N SER A 36 -9.68 16.63 -2.61
CA SER A 36 -10.71 17.63 -2.98
C SER A 36 -11.90 17.06 -3.74
N ILE A 37 -11.75 15.89 -4.36
CA ILE A 37 -12.82 15.20 -5.10
C ILE A 37 -13.31 13.93 -4.40
N GLY A 38 -12.90 13.73 -3.14
CA GLY A 38 -13.35 12.62 -2.30
C GLY A 38 -12.70 11.27 -2.62
N LEU A 39 -11.47 11.28 -3.18
CA LEU A 39 -10.60 10.11 -3.26
C LEU A 39 -9.61 10.12 -2.11
N LEU A 40 -9.30 8.94 -1.55
CA LEU A 40 -8.21 8.78 -0.61
C LEU A 40 -6.92 8.45 -1.39
N PRO A 41 -5.85 9.29 -1.31
CA PRO A 41 -4.58 8.96 -1.95
C PRO A 41 -3.91 7.79 -1.25
N LEU A 42 -3.59 6.72 -2.00
CA LEU A 42 -2.64 5.68 -1.60
C LEU A 42 -1.29 6.10 -2.19
N VAL A 43 -0.37 6.54 -1.33
CA VAL A 43 0.94 7.05 -1.77
C VAL A 43 1.97 5.94 -1.66
N GLU A 44 2.42 5.42 -2.80
CA GLU A 44 3.35 4.30 -2.89
C GLU A 44 4.80 4.77 -2.77
N VAL A 45 5.57 4.08 -1.91
CA VAL A 45 6.98 4.33 -1.63
C VAL A 45 7.80 3.03 -1.67
N HIS A 46 9.13 3.18 -1.89
CA HIS A 46 10.08 2.06 -1.95
C HIS A 46 11.23 2.19 -0.93
N ASP A 47 11.45 3.38 -0.38
CA ASP A 47 12.51 3.67 0.58
C ASP A 47 12.11 4.80 1.56
N ALA A 48 13.01 5.08 2.52
CA ALA A 48 12.79 6.09 3.56
C ALA A 48 12.78 7.52 3.02
N ASP A 49 13.51 7.82 1.95
CA ASP A 49 13.52 9.14 1.33
C ASP A 49 12.17 9.42 0.65
N GLU A 50 11.59 8.40 0.01
CA GLU A 50 10.25 8.47 -0.56
C GLU A 50 9.17 8.58 0.53
N VAL A 51 9.36 7.94 1.69
CA VAL A 51 8.46 8.15 2.85
C VAL A 51 8.46 9.61 3.29
N ALA A 52 9.63 10.24 3.42
CA ALA A 52 9.70 11.66 3.78
C ALA A 52 8.94 12.54 2.77
N ARG A 53 9.09 12.26 1.48
CA ARG A 53 8.37 12.96 0.41
C ARG A 53 6.85 12.75 0.47
N ALA A 54 6.40 11.53 0.78
CA ALA A 54 4.99 11.21 0.94
C ALA A 54 4.38 11.95 2.14
N VAL A 55 5.09 11.96 3.27
CA VAL A 55 4.68 12.69 4.49
C VAL A 55 4.61 14.20 4.24
N ASP A 56 5.62 14.78 3.59
CA ASP A 56 5.63 16.20 3.21
C ASP A 56 4.49 16.57 2.24
N ALA A 57 4.01 15.62 1.45
CA ALA A 57 2.86 15.81 0.57
C ALA A 57 1.50 15.64 1.30
N GLY A 58 1.50 15.28 2.59
CA GLY A 58 0.30 15.13 3.40
C GLY A 58 -0.37 13.76 3.28
N ALA A 59 0.36 12.71 2.92
CA ALA A 59 -0.15 11.35 2.81
C ALA A 59 -0.75 10.86 4.14
N LYS A 60 -1.94 10.27 4.09
CA LYS A 60 -2.62 9.61 5.23
C LYS A 60 -2.57 8.10 5.13
N VAL A 61 -2.29 7.60 3.94
CA VAL A 61 -2.11 6.18 3.64
C VAL A 61 -0.85 6.04 2.80
N ILE A 62 0.10 5.25 3.27
CA ILE A 62 1.35 4.97 2.59
C ILE A 62 1.41 3.47 2.28
N GLY A 63 1.61 3.15 1.00
CA GLY A 63 1.88 1.81 0.53
C GLY A 63 3.38 1.59 0.37
N VAL A 64 3.93 0.57 1.01
CA VAL A 64 5.33 0.18 0.82
C VAL A 64 5.38 -0.96 -0.18
N ASN A 65 5.90 -0.69 -1.37
CA ASN A 65 5.97 -1.69 -2.43
C ASN A 65 7.27 -2.51 -2.33
N ALA A 66 7.11 -3.80 -2.05
CA ALA A 66 8.22 -4.75 -2.01
C ALA A 66 8.78 -5.09 -3.40
N ARG A 67 8.12 -4.67 -4.48
CA ARG A 67 8.57 -4.89 -5.86
C ARG A 67 9.34 -3.68 -6.38
N ASP A 68 10.59 -3.88 -6.77
CA ASP A 68 11.36 -2.87 -7.52
C ASP A 68 10.72 -2.67 -8.91
N LEU A 69 10.31 -1.43 -9.22
CA LEU A 69 9.61 -1.13 -10.48
C LEU A 69 10.50 -1.20 -11.72
N ARG A 70 11.83 -1.28 -11.56
CA ARG A 70 12.79 -1.36 -12.67
C ARG A 70 13.20 -2.79 -12.98
N THR A 71 13.45 -3.60 -11.93
CA THR A 71 13.91 -4.98 -12.06
C THR A 71 12.77 -5.99 -11.98
N LEU A 72 11.62 -5.58 -11.42
CA LEU A 72 10.45 -6.39 -11.08
C LEU A 72 10.74 -7.46 -10.01
N GLU A 73 11.90 -7.42 -9.39
CA GLU A 73 12.23 -8.31 -8.27
C GLU A 73 11.45 -7.92 -7.02
N VAL A 74 11.09 -8.92 -6.22
CA VAL A 74 10.33 -8.75 -4.97
C VAL A 74 11.23 -9.10 -3.80
N ASP A 75 11.41 -8.15 -2.87
CA ASP A 75 12.10 -8.33 -1.60
C ASP A 75 11.14 -8.04 -0.44
N LEU A 76 10.66 -9.10 0.22
CA LEU A 76 9.73 -9.00 1.36
C LEU A 76 10.32 -8.19 2.53
N GLY A 77 11.65 -8.14 2.68
CA GLY A 77 12.31 -7.36 3.72
C GLY A 77 12.25 -5.83 3.53
N VAL A 78 11.78 -5.34 2.39
CA VAL A 78 11.63 -3.89 2.15
C VAL A 78 10.70 -3.26 3.17
N PHE A 79 9.55 -3.88 3.43
CA PHE A 79 8.56 -3.35 4.36
C PHE A 79 9.15 -3.14 5.78
N ALA A 80 9.81 -4.16 6.34
CA ALA A 80 10.43 -4.08 7.66
C ALA A 80 11.50 -2.97 7.76
N ARG A 81 12.19 -2.66 6.65
CA ARG A 81 13.20 -1.59 6.60
C ARG A 81 12.59 -0.19 6.47
N VAL A 82 11.47 -0.07 5.76
CA VAL A 82 10.85 1.22 5.40
C VAL A 82 9.77 1.65 6.41
N ALA A 83 8.95 0.70 6.89
CA ALA A 83 7.83 0.98 7.79
C ALA A 83 8.20 1.80 9.05
N PRO A 84 9.38 1.61 9.68
CA PRO A 84 9.78 2.44 10.83
C PRO A 84 9.94 3.93 10.53
N ALA A 85 10.12 4.32 9.26
CA ALA A 85 10.20 5.72 8.86
C ALA A 85 8.81 6.38 8.71
N ILE A 86 7.73 5.59 8.67
CA ILE A 86 6.36 6.11 8.55
C ILE A 86 5.86 6.55 9.92
N PRO A 87 5.47 7.83 10.10
CA PRO A 87 4.95 8.33 11.37
C PRO A 87 3.72 7.57 11.87
N GLU A 88 3.52 7.58 13.18
CA GLU A 88 2.28 7.09 13.80
C GLU A 88 1.07 7.87 13.29
N GLY A 89 -0.07 7.18 13.17
CA GLY A 89 -1.32 7.74 12.65
C GLY A 89 -1.45 7.74 11.12
N ILE A 90 -0.40 7.33 10.39
CA ILE A 90 -0.49 7.07 8.94
C ILE A 90 -0.70 5.57 8.73
N VAL A 91 -1.71 5.21 7.96
CA VAL A 91 -2.01 3.82 7.61
C VAL A 91 -0.90 3.24 6.73
N ARG A 92 -0.39 2.06 7.09
CA ARG A 92 0.71 1.35 6.44
C ARG A 92 0.18 0.16 5.67
N ILE A 93 0.32 0.19 4.36
CA ILE A 93 -0.10 -0.92 3.49
C ILE A 93 1.15 -1.60 2.93
N ALA A 94 1.25 -2.92 3.10
CA ALA A 94 2.29 -3.69 2.41
C ALA A 94 1.79 -4.10 1.02
N GLU A 95 2.58 -3.79 0.00
CA GLU A 95 2.24 -4.05 -1.39
C GLU A 95 3.21 -5.05 -2.01
N SER A 96 2.69 -5.95 -2.81
CA SER A 96 3.42 -7.02 -3.49
C SER A 96 3.96 -8.11 -2.54
N GLY A 97 4.28 -9.26 -3.11
CA GLY A 97 5.00 -10.35 -2.42
C GLY A 97 4.15 -11.29 -1.57
N VAL A 98 2.91 -10.95 -1.23
CA VAL A 98 2.03 -11.88 -0.49
C VAL A 98 1.60 -13.01 -1.41
N LYS A 99 2.05 -14.22 -1.10
CA LYS A 99 1.71 -15.47 -1.81
C LYS A 99 0.99 -16.48 -0.92
N SER A 100 1.03 -16.27 0.39
CA SER A 100 0.51 -17.18 1.40
C SER A 100 0.02 -16.43 2.64
N PRO A 101 -0.80 -17.06 3.50
CA PRO A 101 -1.13 -16.54 4.83
C PRO A 101 0.09 -16.20 5.68
N GLN A 102 1.19 -16.95 5.56
CA GLN A 102 2.42 -16.72 6.30
C GLN A 102 3.08 -15.38 5.92
N ASP A 103 3.06 -15.01 4.65
CA ASP A 103 3.60 -13.72 4.18
C ASP A 103 2.78 -12.56 4.76
N LEU A 104 1.44 -12.69 4.80
CA LEU A 104 0.55 -11.72 5.44
C LEU A 104 0.88 -11.55 6.92
N LEU A 105 1.05 -12.66 7.65
CA LEU A 105 1.39 -12.63 9.08
C LEU A 105 2.77 -11.98 9.32
N ALA A 106 3.73 -12.20 8.43
CA ALA A 106 5.04 -11.54 8.51
C ALA A 106 4.91 -10.03 8.34
N TYR A 107 4.18 -9.54 7.34
CA TYR A 107 3.93 -8.11 7.18
C TYR A 107 3.18 -7.49 8.36
N ALA A 108 2.20 -8.20 8.91
CA ALA A 108 1.50 -7.74 10.10
C ALA A 108 2.43 -7.63 11.32
N ALA A 109 3.34 -8.61 11.51
CA ALA A 109 4.35 -8.56 12.56
C ALA A 109 5.33 -7.38 12.39
N ASP A 110 5.61 -6.97 11.15
CA ASP A 110 6.43 -5.80 10.82
C ASP A 110 5.64 -4.47 10.89
N GLY A 111 4.37 -4.50 11.28
CA GLY A 111 3.54 -3.32 11.53
C GLY A 111 2.70 -2.85 10.35
N ALA A 112 2.37 -3.72 9.39
CA ALA A 112 1.39 -3.42 8.35
C ALA A 112 -0.04 -3.43 8.92
N ASP A 113 -0.82 -2.40 8.59
CA ASP A 113 -2.25 -2.32 8.90
C ASP A 113 -3.09 -3.08 7.89
N ALA A 114 -2.61 -3.18 6.65
CA ALA A 114 -3.24 -3.91 5.56
C ALA A 114 -2.22 -4.44 4.54
N VAL A 115 -2.68 -5.37 3.69
CA VAL A 115 -1.90 -5.88 2.56
C VAL A 115 -2.67 -5.70 1.26
N LEU A 116 -1.97 -5.36 0.18
CA LEU A 116 -2.53 -5.31 -1.17
C LEU A 116 -2.07 -6.55 -1.94
N VAL A 117 -3.02 -7.38 -2.38
CA VAL A 117 -2.74 -8.66 -3.03
C VAL A 117 -3.48 -8.74 -4.36
N GLY A 118 -2.76 -9.03 -5.44
CA GLY A 118 -3.36 -9.22 -6.77
C GLY A 118 -2.88 -10.51 -7.42
N GLU A 119 -1.61 -10.58 -7.82
CA GLU A 119 -1.03 -11.68 -8.59
C GLU A 119 -1.31 -13.06 -7.97
N ALA A 120 -1.11 -13.21 -6.66
CA ALA A 120 -1.32 -14.48 -5.97
C ALA A 120 -2.77 -14.96 -6.01
N LEU A 121 -3.74 -14.06 -6.09
CA LEU A 121 -5.15 -14.42 -6.15
C LEU A 121 -5.57 -14.86 -7.54
N VAL A 122 -5.16 -14.11 -8.58
CA VAL A 122 -5.60 -14.39 -9.97
C VAL A 122 -4.90 -15.59 -10.60
N THR A 123 -3.79 -16.05 -10.00
CA THR A 123 -3.05 -17.23 -10.47
C THR A 123 -3.50 -18.55 -9.81
N GLN A 124 -4.34 -18.48 -8.78
CA GLN A 124 -4.86 -19.68 -8.11
C GLN A 124 -5.99 -20.34 -8.91
N ALA A 125 -6.12 -21.66 -8.75
CA ALA A 125 -7.21 -22.41 -9.36
C ALA A 125 -8.59 -22.02 -8.77
N ASP A 126 -8.63 -21.61 -7.49
CA ASP A 126 -9.80 -21.09 -6.79
C ASP A 126 -9.43 -19.75 -6.09
N PRO A 127 -9.61 -18.62 -6.78
CA PRO A 127 -9.34 -17.30 -6.20
C PRO A 127 -10.21 -16.99 -4.96
N ALA A 128 -11.44 -17.50 -4.91
CA ALA A 128 -12.33 -17.23 -3.78
C ALA A 128 -11.81 -17.91 -2.49
N ALA A 129 -11.38 -19.17 -2.59
CA ALA A 129 -10.74 -19.87 -1.48
C ALA A 129 -9.45 -19.16 -1.03
N ALA A 130 -8.60 -18.71 -1.97
CA ALA A 130 -7.38 -17.99 -1.66
C ALA A 130 -7.64 -16.66 -0.91
N VAL A 131 -8.68 -15.91 -1.30
CA VAL A 131 -9.12 -14.70 -0.56
C VAL A 131 -9.57 -15.07 0.84
N GLN A 132 -10.38 -16.13 0.99
CA GLN A 132 -10.89 -16.56 2.29
C GLN A 132 -9.77 -16.97 3.25
N ASP A 133 -8.75 -17.66 2.75
CA ASP A 133 -7.57 -18.04 3.54
C ASP A 133 -6.80 -16.81 4.04
N LEU A 134 -6.58 -15.81 3.19
CA LEU A 134 -5.92 -14.56 3.58
C LEU A 134 -6.75 -13.74 4.57
N VAL A 135 -8.06 -13.63 4.36
CA VAL A 135 -8.96 -12.93 5.29
C VAL A 135 -8.94 -13.61 6.66
N SER A 136 -9.05 -14.95 6.70
CA SER A 136 -9.00 -15.72 7.94
C SER A 136 -7.66 -15.54 8.67
N ALA A 137 -6.55 -15.45 7.94
CA ALA A 137 -5.24 -15.16 8.53
C ALA A 137 -5.19 -13.73 9.11
N GLY A 138 -5.75 -12.73 8.43
CA GLY A 138 -5.81 -11.34 8.90
C GLY A 138 -6.70 -11.15 10.12
N GLU A 139 -7.68 -12.01 10.33
CA GLU A 139 -8.55 -12.00 11.52
C GLU A 139 -7.92 -12.70 12.74
N HIS A 140 -6.78 -13.36 12.56
CA HIS A 140 -6.12 -14.09 13.65
C HIS A 140 -5.73 -13.14 14.79
N PRO A 141 -5.96 -13.51 16.08
CA PRO A 141 -5.68 -12.62 17.23
C PRO A 141 -4.24 -12.09 17.31
N ALA A 142 -3.27 -12.83 16.75
CA ALA A 142 -1.86 -12.40 16.71
C ALA A 142 -1.61 -11.21 15.75
N VAL A 143 -2.55 -10.90 14.85
CA VAL A 143 -2.48 -9.79 13.88
C VAL A 143 -3.14 -8.53 14.43
N ARG A 144 -4.06 -8.69 15.39
CA ARG A 144 -4.73 -7.55 16.03
C ARG A 144 -3.71 -6.83 16.91
N HIS A 145 -3.28 -5.65 16.49
CA HIS A 145 -2.53 -4.76 17.37
C HIS A 145 -3.42 -4.45 18.59
N ALA A 146 -2.83 -4.58 19.77
CA ALA A 146 -3.49 -4.09 20.99
C ALA A 146 -3.71 -2.57 20.83
N ASP A 147 -4.95 -2.14 20.95
CA ASP A 147 -5.35 -0.73 21.04
C ASP A 147 -4.61 -0.01 22.18
#